data_b1e0e7d8eacf4b547c121f084529c097
#
_entry.id   b1e0e7d8eacf4b547c121f084529c097
#
_cell.length_a   1.000
_cell.length_b   1.000
_cell.length_c   1.000
_cell.angle_alpha   90.00
_cell.angle_beta   90.00
_cell.angle_gamma   90.00
#
_symmetry.space_group_name_H-M   'P 1'
#
loop_
_entity.id
_entity.type
_entity.pdbx_description
1 polymer ?
#
loop_
_entity_poly.entity_id
_entity_poly.type
_entity_poly.pdbx_seq_one_letter_code
_entity_poly.pdbx_strand_id
1 'polypeptide(L)'
;MGIFNRFVNVLRANTNAALDKAEDPELMLTQMISDLETQKREAKQRMTEALALQKRFERQTEQEEAEAQKWEDKAVLAVQKGKDDIAKDALMRKKHHARRSAEFRQQLASHARNSDLLRDGYQQLEDKIE
;
A
#
# COMPACT_ATOMS: atom_id res chain seq x y z
N MET A 1 -7.47 5.05 8.78
CA MET A 1 -8.68 5.76 8.37
C MET A 1 -9.08 6.88 9.30
N GLY A 2 -8.81 6.75 10.58
CA GLY A 2 -9.19 7.75 11.56
C GLY A 2 -8.60 9.14 11.34
N ILE A 3 -7.39 9.23 10.80
CA ILE A 3 -6.70 10.52 10.65
C ILE A 3 -7.38 11.43 9.63
N PHE A 4 -7.69 10.91 8.45
CA PHE A 4 -8.35 11.71 7.40
C PHE A 4 -9.79 12.06 7.76
N ASN A 5 -10.54 11.12 8.31
CA ASN A 5 -11.92 11.38 8.73
C ASN A 5 -11.99 12.38 9.88
N ARG A 6 -11.09 12.29 10.85
CA ARG A 6 -10.97 13.26 11.93
C ARG A 6 -10.65 14.64 11.41
N PHE A 7 -9.69 14.73 10.49
CA PHE A 7 -9.29 15.99 9.88
C PHE A 7 -10.45 16.65 9.14
N VAL A 8 -11.17 15.90 8.32
CA VAL A 8 -12.33 16.38 7.59
C VAL A 8 -13.44 16.83 8.55
N ASN A 9 -13.70 16.06 9.60
CA ASN A 9 -14.72 16.39 10.59
C ASN A 9 -14.36 17.66 11.40
N VAL A 10 -13.10 17.80 11.79
CA VAL A 10 -12.61 18.99 12.48
C VAL A 10 -12.75 20.22 11.59
N LEU A 11 -12.40 20.12 10.31
CA LEU A 11 -12.58 21.20 9.36
C LEU A 11 -14.05 21.62 9.23
N ARG A 12 -14.97 20.66 9.11
CA ARG A 12 -16.41 20.93 9.02
C ARG A 12 -16.94 21.58 10.27
N ALA A 13 -16.56 21.07 11.44
CA ALA A 13 -17.04 21.57 12.71
C ALA A 13 -16.51 22.97 13.01
N ASN A 14 -15.24 23.24 12.71
CA ASN A 14 -14.58 24.49 13.10
C ASN A 14 -14.72 25.60 12.06
N THR A 15 -15.00 25.31 10.80
CA THR A 15 -15.03 26.31 9.74
C THR A 15 -16.05 27.41 10.00
N ASN A 16 -17.27 27.05 10.32
CA ASN A 16 -18.34 28.03 10.56
C ASN A 16 -18.10 28.83 11.86
N ALA A 17 -17.75 28.13 12.94
CA ALA A 17 -17.50 28.75 14.24
C ALA A 17 -16.28 29.67 14.20
N ALA A 18 -15.22 29.25 13.51
CA ALA A 18 -13.99 30.04 13.40
C ALA A 18 -14.18 31.29 12.55
N LEU A 19 -14.93 31.19 11.44
CA LEU A 19 -15.21 32.33 10.57
C LEU A 19 -16.07 33.38 11.27
N ASP A 20 -17.04 32.96 12.08
CA ASP A 20 -17.91 33.87 12.82
C ASP A 20 -17.16 34.66 13.91
N LYS A 21 -16.08 34.07 14.47
CA LYS A 21 -15.32 34.68 15.57
C LYS A 21 -14.04 35.38 15.10
N ALA A 22 -13.63 35.20 13.86
CA ALA A 22 -12.38 35.75 13.36
C ALA A 22 -12.46 37.25 13.08
N GLU A 23 -11.45 38.02 13.49
CA GLU A 23 -11.31 39.43 13.15
C GLU A 23 -10.95 39.60 11.67
N ASP A 24 -10.25 38.62 11.08
CA ASP A 24 -9.86 38.62 9.67
C ASP A 24 -10.17 37.26 9.04
N PRO A 25 -11.42 37.08 8.56
CA PRO A 25 -11.84 35.84 7.90
C PRO A 25 -11.01 35.48 6.67
N GLU A 26 -10.54 36.48 5.92
CA GLU A 26 -9.75 36.27 4.71
C GLU A 26 -8.39 35.67 5.01
N LEU A 27 -7.70 36.20 6.03
CA LEU A 27 -6.43 35.65 6.49
C LEU A 27 -6.63 34.22 7.01
N MET A 28 -7.70 33.99 7.75
CA MET A 28 -8.00 32.65 8.29
C MET A 28 -8.25 31.63 7.18
N LEU A 29 -8.99 32.00 6.14
CA LEU A 29 -9.20 31.16 4.97
C LEU A 29 -7.89 30.84 4.24
N THR A 30 -7.01 31.85 4.11
CA THR A 30 -5.69 31.66 3.52
C THR A 30 -4.86 30.64 4.30
N GLN A 31 -4.87 30.73 5.63
CA GLN A 31 -4.18 29.79 6.50
C GLN A 31 -4.75 28.38 6.37
N MET A 32 -6.08 28.26 6.33
CA MET A 32 -6.75 26.99 6.17
C MET A 32 -6.40 26.32 4.84
N ILE A 33 -6.36 27.09 3.76
CA ILE A 33 -5.96 26.59 2.43
C ILE A 33 -4.51 26.14 2.46
N SER A 34 -3.63 26.92 3.09
CA SER A 34 -2.20 26.58 3.25
C SER A 34 -2.03 25.27 4.01
N ASP A 35 -2.78 25.08 5.10
CA ASP A 35 -2.77 23.87 5.90
C ASP A 35 -3.26 22.66 5.09
N LEU A 36 -4.33 22.84 4.29
CA LEU A 36 -4.84 21.79 3.41
C LEU A 36 -3.81 21.40 2.36
N GLU A 37 -3.11 22.37 1.78
CA GLU A 37 -2.06 22.09 0.80
C GLU A 37 -0.89 21.32 1.42
N THR A 38 -0.52 21.66 2.66
CA THR A 38 0.49 20.93 3.40
C THR A 38 0.07 19.49 3.66
N GLN A 39 -1.17 19.29 4.10
CA GLN A 39 -1.74 17.96 4.32
C GLN A 39 -1.80 17.15 3.03
N LYS A 40 -2.13 17.80 1.93
CA LYS A 40 -2.15 17.18 0.60
C LYS A 40 -0.77 16.67 0.20
N ARG A 41 0.27 17.47 0.41
CA ARG A 41 1.66 17.07 0.11
C ARG A 41 2.10 15.87 0.96
N GLU A 42 1.78 15.89 2.26
CA GLU A 42 2.08 14.78 3.16
C GLU A 42 1.35 13.51 2.75
N ALA A 43 0.06 13.64 2.40
CA ALA A 43 -0.75 12.52 1.94
C ALA A 43 -0.20 11.92 0.64
N LYS A 44 0.25 12.78 -0.29
CA LYS A 44 0.87 12.36 -1.54
C LYS A 44 2.15 11.58 -1.28
N GLN A 45 2.97 12.05 -0.35
CA GLN A 45 4.22 11.37 0.02
C GLN A 45 3.93 9.99 0.61
N ARG A 46 2.97 9.89 1.52
CA ARG A 46 2.56 8.61 2.11
C ARG A 46 2.01 7.65 1.07
N MET A 47 1.20 8.16 0.15
CA MET A 47 0.65 7.37 -0.96
C MET A 47 1.77 6.83 -1.85
N THR A 48 2.74 7.67 -2.20
CA THR A 48 3.89 7.28 -3.02
C THR A 48 4.73 6.20 -2.34
N GLU A 49 5.00 6.36 -1.05
CA GLU A 49 5.73 5.36 -0.26
C GLU A 49 4.97 4.03 -0.19
N ALA A 50 3.66 4.09 0.01
CA ALA A 50 2.81 2.91 0.07
C ALA A 50 2.78 2.16 -1.27
N LEU A 51 2.71 2.89 -2.39
CA LEU A 51 2.75 2.31 -3.72
C LEU A 51 4.10 1.66 -4.03
N ALA A 52 5.21 2.29 -3.60
CA ALA A 52 6.55 1.74 -3.76
C ALA A 52 6.69 0.43 -3.00
N LEU A 53 6.17 0.38 -1.77
CA LEU A 53 6.18 -0.82 -0.93
C LEU A 53 5.32 -1.93 -1.54
N GLN A 54 4.15 -1.59 -2.05
CA GLN A 54 3.27 -2.52 -2.76
C GLN A 54 3.98 -3.16 -3.95
N LYS A 55 4.64 -2.36 -4.78
CA LYS A 55 5.38 -2.86 -5.94
C LYS A 55 6.54 -3.76 -5.54
N ARG A 56 7.20 -3.44 -4.44
CA ARG A 56 8.27 -4.27 -3.89
C ARG A 56 7.76 -5.67 -3.53
N PHE A 57 6.61 -5.75 -2.86
CA PHE A 57 5.99 -7.04 -2.51
C PHE A 57 5.47 -7.78 -3.73
N GLU A 58 4.97 -7.08 -4.75
CA GLU A 58 4.62 -7.69 -6.03
C GLU A 58 5.83 -8.41 -6.64
N ARG A 59 6.96 -7.74 -6.71
CA ARG A 59 8.19 -8.32 -7.27
C ARG A 59 8.69 -9.49 -6.45
N GLN A 60 8.63 -9.40 -5.13
CA GLN A 60 9.04 -10.49 -4.25
C GLN A 60 8.15 -11.71 -4.42
N THR A 61 6.84 -11.50 -4.57
CA THR A 61 5.87 -12.57 -4.84
C THR A 61 6.19 -13.26 -6.16
N GLU A 62 6.41 -12.49 -7.21
CA GLU A 62 6.74 -13.01 -8.53
C GLU A 62 8.06 -13.79 -8.53
N GLN A 63 9.08 -13.31 -7.82
CA GLN A 63 10.36 -14.00 -7.68
C GLN A 63 10.20 -15.35 -6.99
N GLU A 64 9.40 -15.41 -5.91
CA GLU A 64 9.16 -16.65 -5.20
C GLU A 64 8.33 -17.63 -6.03
N GLU A 65 7.37 -17.14 -6.79
CA GLU A 65 6.61 -17.98 -7.73
C GLU A 65 7.51 -18.55 -8.83
N ALA A 66 8.41 -17.74 -9.36
CA ALA A 66 9.38 -18.17 -10.35
C ALA A 66 10.34 -19.23 -9.81
N GLU A 67 10.79 -19.06 -8.57
CA GLU A 67 11.65 -20.06 -7.90
C GLU A 67 10.90 -21.36 -7.66
N ALA A 68 9.63 -21.29 -7.22
CA ALA A 68 8.81 -22.48 -7.03
C ALA A 68 8.63 -23.25 -8.35
N GLN A 69 8.39 -22.55 -9.45
CA GLN A 69 8.25 -23.18 -10.76
C GLN A 69 9.56 -23.83 -11.23
N LYS A 70 10.66 -23.17 -10.98
CA LYS A 70 12.00 -23.68 -11.32
C LYS A 70 12.29 -25.00 -10.60
N TRP A 71 11.95 -25.08 -9.30
CA TRP A 71 12.13 -26.31 -8.52
C TRP A 71 11.14 -27.40 -8.95
N GLU A 72 9.93 -27.05 -9.33
CA GLU A 72 8.98 -28.01 -9.92
C GLU A 72 9.55 -28.63 -11.19
N ASP A 73 10.09 -27.83 -12.10
CA ASP A 73 10.68 -28.30 -13.35
C ASP A 73 11.87 -29.22 -13.06
N LYS A 74 12.69 -28.89 -12.08
CA LYS A 74 13.81 -29.74 -11.64
C LYS A 74 13.33 -31.07 -11.07
N ALA A 75 12.23 -31.05 -10.30
CA ALA A 75 11.64 -32.25 -9.73
C ALA A 75 11.13 -33.19 -10.83
N VAL A 76 10.42 -32.62 -11.81
CA VAL A 76 9.93 -33.39 -12.97
C VAL A 76 11.08 -34.05 -13.73
N LEU A 77 12.14 -33.29 -13.98
CA LEU A 77 13.33 -33.78 -14.67
C LEU A 77 14.00 -34.90 -13.89
N ALA A 78 14.10 -34.75 -12.55
CA ALA A 78 14.70 -35.78 -11.69
C ALA A 78 13.89 -37.08 -11.68
N VAL A 79 12.56 -36.99 -11.67
CA VAL A 79 11.67 -38.15 -11.77
C VAL A 79 11.87 -38.85 -13.11
N GLN A 80 11.94 -38.11 -14.21
CA GLN A 80 12.17 -38.66 -15.55
C GLN A 80 13.50 -39.43 -15.64
N LYS A 81 14.51 -38.99 -14.87
CA LYS A 81 15.83 -39.62 -14.84
C LYS A 81 15.96 -40.68 -13.74
N GLY A 82 14.89 -40.99 -13.02
CA GLY A 82 14.87 -41.97 -11.96
C GLY A 82 15.60 -41.57 -10.69
N LYS A 83 15.83 -40.27 -10.47
CA LYS A 83 16.56 -39.75 -9.31
C LYS A 83 15.56 -39.26 -8.25
N ASP A 84 14.91 -40.20 -7.57
CA ASP A 84 13.83 -39.91 -6.63
C ASP A 84 14.28 -39.03 -5.45
N ASP A 85 15.48 -39.20 -4.93
CA ASP A 85 15.98 -38.43 -3.80
C ASP A 85 16.14 -36.95 -4.18
N ILE A 86 16.63 -36.71 -5.38
CA ILE A 86 16.78 -35.35 -5.92
C ILE A 86 15.40 -34.73 -6.17
N ALA A 87 14.45 -35.53 -6.66
CA ALA A 87 13.08 -35.08 -6.87
C ALA A 87 12.41 -34.65 -5.55
N LYS A 88 12.60 -35.44 -4.49
CA LYS A 88 12.06 -35.10 -3.15
C LYS A 88 12.64 -33.80 -2.62
N ASP A 89 13.96 -33.63 -2.72
CA ASP A 89 14.62 -32.38 -2.31
C ASP A 89 14.08 -31.17 -3.09
N ALA A 90 13.93 -31.32 -4.41
CA ALA A 90 13.39 -30.28 -5.27
C ALA A 90 11.96 -29.91 -4.88
N LEU A 91 11.12 -30.91 -4.57
CA LEU A 91 9.73 -30.66 -4.13
C LEU A 91 9.68 -29.95 -2.77
N MET A 92 10.59 -30.26 -1.87
CA MET A 92 10.70 -29.55 -0.58
C MET A 92 11.05 -28.09 -0.78
N ARG A 93 11.98 -27.80 -1.68
CA ARG A 93 12.35 -26.41 -2.04
C ARG A 93 11.21 -25.68 -2.72
N LYS A 94 10.49 -26.36 -3.61
CA LYS A 94 9.27 -25.81 -4.22
C LYS A 94 8.26 -25.40 -3.16
N LYS A 95 7.99 -26.27 -2.19
CA LYS A 95 7.05 -25.97 -1.10
C LYS A 95 7.50 -24.76 -0.28
N HIS A 96 8.77 -24.64 -0.02
CA HIS A 96 9.34 -23.50 0.71
C HIS A 96 9.05 -22.19 -0.03
N HIS A 97 9.35 -22.12 -1.33
CA HIS A 97 9.14 -20.92 -2.13
C HIS A 97 7.64 -20.64 -2.34
N ALA A 98 6.83 -21.68 -2.52
CA ALA A 98 5.38 -21.52 -2.64
C ALA A 98 4.77 -20.94 -1.36
N ARG A 99 5.25 -21.36 -0.20
CA ARG A 99 4.82 -20.84 1.10
C ARG A 99 5.22 -19.36 1.25
N ARG A 100 6.44 -19.03 0.89
CA ARG A 100 6.92 -17.63 0.92
C ARG A 100 6.10 -16.75 -0.04
N SER A 101 5.81 -17.27 -1.23
CA SER A 101 4.95 -16.58 -2.19
C SER A 101 3.58 -16.28 -1.60
N ALA A 102 2.97 -17.24 -0.92
CA ALA A 102 1.67 -17.07 -0.27
C ALA A 102 1.73 -16.01 0.83
N GLU A 103 2.80 -16.00 1.64
CA GLU A 103 3.01 -15.00 2.69
C GLU A 103 3.17 -13.60 2.11
N PHE A 104 3.99 -13.44 1.07
CA PHE A 104 4.16 -12.16 0.38
C PHE A 104 2.86 -11.70 -0.27
N ARG A 105 2.07 -12.63 -0.80
CA ARG A 105 0.78 -12.30 -1.42
C ARG A 105 -0.22 -11.76 -0.41
N GLN A 106 -0.25 -12.31 0.80
CA GLN A 106 -1.07 -11.78 1.89
C GLN A 106 -0.64 -10.36 2.28
N GLN A 107 0.66 -10.14 2.42
CA GLN A 107 1.22 -8.82 2.72
C GLN A 107 0.92 -7.84 1.58
N LEU A 108 1.04 -8.29 0.33
CA LEU A 108 0.71 -7.49 -0.84
C LEU A 108 -0.75 -7.04 -0.81
N ALA A 109 -1.68 -7.94 -0.48
CA ALA A 109 -3.09 -7.60 -0.37
C ALA A 109 -3.34 -6.53 0.70
N SER A 110 -2.68 -6.63 1.84
CA SER A 110 -2.75 -5.63 2.91
C SER A 110 -2.20 -4.28 2.46
N HIS A 111 -1.06 -4.26 1.80
CA HIS A 111 -0.44 -3.03 1.30
C HIS A 111 -1.26 -2.40 0.18
N ALA A 112 -1.88 -3.21 -0.68
CA ALA A 112 -2.76 -2.72 -1.73
C ALA A 112 -3.99 -2.01 -1.13
N ARG A 113 -4.60 -2.59 -0.09
CA ARG A 113 -5.71 -1.95 0.61
C ARG A 113 -5.29 -0.65 1.26
N ASN A 114 -4.13 -0.63 1.89
CA ASN A 114 -3.57 0.58 2.51
C ASN A 114 -3.32 1.67 1.46
N SER A 115 -2.76 1.31 0.31
CA SER A 115 -2.52 2.23 -0.82
C SER A 115 -3.83 2.83 -1.33
N ASP A 116 -4.88 2.01 -1.45
CA ASP A 116 -6.19 2.47 -1.89
C ASP A 116 -6.80 3.46 -0.91
N LEU A 117 -6.68 3.19 0.40
CA LEU A 117 -7.17 4.09 1.44
C LEU A 117 -6.43 5.43 1.42
N LEU A 118 -5.12 5.40 1.24
CA LEU A 118 -4.30 6.61 1.14
C LEU A 118 -4.63 7.41 -0.12
N ARG A 119 -4.91 6.72 -1.22
CA ARG A 119 -5.33 7.36 -2.47
C ARG A 119 -6.67 8.06 -2.30
N ASP A 120 -7.63 7.40 -1.65
CA ASP A 120 -8.94 7.98 -1.38
C ASP A 120 -8.82 9.21 -0.48
N GLY A 121 -7.99 9.13 0.55
CA GLY A 121 -7.72 10.26 1.44
C GLY A 121 -7.09 11.45 0.72
N TYR A 122 -6.14 11.18 -0.16
CA TYR A 122 -5.52 12.20 -1.00
C TYR A 122 -6.56 12.86 -1.92
N GLN A 123 -7.41 12.05 -2.53
CA GLN A 123 -8.47 12.53 -3.42
C GLN A 123 -9.44 13.46 -2.68
N GLN A 124 -9.82 13.09 -1.45
CA GLN A 124 -10.69 13.93 -0.63
C GLN A 124 -10.05 15.28 -0.31
N LEU A 125 -8.75 15.30 -0.01
CA LEU A 125 -8.03 16.55 0.23
C LEU A 125 -7.95 17.41 -1.03
N GLU A 126 -7.73 16.80 -2.17
CA GLU A 126 -7.69 17.48 -3.47
C GLU A 126 -9.04 18.14 -3.77
N ASP A 127 -10.13 17.41 -3.57
CA ASP A 127 -11.49 17.93 -3.78
C ASP A 127 -11.83 19.11 -2.87
N LYS A 128 -11.27 19.12 -1.67
CA LYS A 128 -11.53 20.20 -0.72
C LYS A 128 -10.77 21.50 -1.00
N ILE A 129 -9.63 21.40 -1.66
CA ILE A 129 -8.84 22.58 -2.02
C ILE A 129 -9.47 23.32 -3.20
N GLU A 130 -10.11 22.60 -4.10
CA GLU A 130 -10.88 23.19 -5.20
C GLU A 130 -12.22 23.71 -4.70
#